data_786d476f51b8e59679ec825e0a2d3a43
#
_entry.id   786d476f51b8e59679ec825e0a2d3a43
#
_cell.length_a   1.000
_cell.length_b   1.000
_cell.length_c   1.000
_cell.angle_alpha   90.00
_cell.angle_beta   90.00
_cell.angle_gamma   90.00
#
_symmetry.space_group_name_H-M   'P 1'
#
loop_
_entity.id
_entity.type
_entity.pdbx_description
1 polymer ?
#
loop_
_entity_poly.entity_id
_entity_poly.type
_entity_poly.pdbx_seq_one_letter_code
_entity_poly.pdbx_strand_id
1 'polypeptide(L)'
;MPSDSVDGPRGLRHLGEFSALAEIAAAQRGLFPPPGPELRERARDLLGVLDLTAADVRVERTWTAGELSGEEVSWDVGFGPRTRAHVLRPREAGGAALPGVLALHCHAGMKWAGKEKIADGPEAPSPEVTRLRAAIYGGRAWAGELARRGFTVLVSDALGWGSRRVPLADMPPSALACVPAELGEADRYDVAAAHHEHVLAKYCTVLGTSYAGVVAGEDLAAAAYLRSRPDTGSVGCAGLSGGGLRAALLGAFDPGVEAVAAIAMISSYRDLLDGYVAGHTWMLYPPGLSRLCDLPDLVACAAPRPLFVWYGERDAILPPSGMRRAHTMITAHYRQAPADYTGVFADAGHEFGLPAQERVFGWLAGHLRADGGGP
;
A
#
# COMPACT_ATOMS: atom_id res chain seq x y z
N MET A 1 44.18 11.81 -27.06
CA MET A 1 43.08 10.91 -27.45
C MET A 1 42.84 10.00 -26.28
N PRO A 2 41.77 10.20 -25.43
CA PRO A 2 41.38 9.20 -24.46
C PRO A 2 40.59 8.14 -25.20
N SER A 3 40.94 6.88 -24.94
CA SER A 3 40.30 5.69 -25.47
C SER A 3 38.88 5.59 -24.92
N ASP A 4 37.91 5.54 -25.82
CA ASP A 4 36.55 5.12 -25.50
C ASP A 4 36.58 3.70 -24.91
N SER A 5 36.45 3.60 -23.60
CA SER A 5 36.20 2.34 -22.93
C SER A 5 34.76 1.89 -23.30
N VAL A 6 34.69 0.82 -24.07
CA VAL A 6 33.46 0.08 -24.36
C VAL A 6 32.85 -0.32 -23.01
N ASP A 7 31.78 0.37 -22.62
CA ASP A 7 30.94 -0.02 -21.48
C ASP A 7 30.39 -1.42 -21.78
N GLY A 8 30.98 -2.44 -21.19
CA GLY A 8 30.38 -3.79 -21.11
C GLY A 8 29.07 -3.73 -20.37
N PRO A 9 28.20 -4.75 -20.45
CA PRO A 9 26.92 -4.75 -19.80
C PRO A 9 27.10 -4.47 -18.30
N ARG A 10 26.57 -3.34 -17.83
CA ARG A 10 26.66 -2.95 -16.41
C ARG A 10 25.95 -4.02 -15.59
N GLY A 11 26.73 -4.72 -14.75
CA GLY A 11 26.16 -5.72 -13.85
C GLY A 11 25.11 -5.12 -12.92
N LEU A 12 24.09 -5.91 -12.54
CA LEU A 12 23.09 -5.47 -11.58
C LEU A 12 23.77 -5.13 -10.25
N ARG A 13 23.56 -3.92 -9.74
CA ARG A 13 24.33 -3.28 -8.68
C ARG A 13 24.60 -4.18 -7.44
N HIS A 14 23.63 -4.99 -7.04
CA HIS A 14 23.73 -5.80 -5.83
C HIS A 14 24.03 -7.29 -6.09
N LEU A 15 24.20 -7.68 -7.37
CA LEU A 15 24.58 -9.03 -7.75
C LEU A 15 26.05 -9.17 -8.17
N GLY A 16 26.71 -8.06 -8.52
CA GLY A 16 28.10 -8.09 -8.92
C GLY A 16 28.35 -9.10 -10.03
N GLU A 17 29.30 -10.01 -9.83
CA GLU A 17 29.66 -11.07 -10.79
C GLU A 17 28.51 -12.06 -11.07
N PHE A 18 27.49 -12.11 -10.20
CA PHE A 18 26.29 -12.95 -10.39
C PHE A 18 25.20 -12.28 -11.26
N SER A 19 25.47 -11.11 -11.84
CA SER A 19 24.47 -10.37 -12.66
C SER A 19 23.93 -11.17 -13.83
N ALA A 20 24.71 -12.06 -14.42
CA ALA A 20 24.27 -12.98 -15.48
C ALA A 20 23.11 -13.90 -15.03
N LEU A 21 22.87 -14.08 -13.72
CA LEU A 21 21.72 -14.82 -13.21
C LEU A 21 20.40 -14.25 -13.72
N ALA A 22 20.29 -12.92 -13.84
CA ALA A 22 19.06 -12.29 -14.31
C ALA A 22 18.73 -12.67 -15.77
N GLU A 23 19.73 -12.71 -16.64
CA GLU A 23 19.57 -13.09 -18.06
C GLU A 23 19.21 -14.58 -18.18
N ILE A 24 19.92 -15.44 -17.43
CA ILE A 24 19.64 -16.88 -17.38
C ILE A 24 18.24 -17.14 -16.87
N ALA A 25 17.84 -16.47 -15.77
CA ALA A 25 16.50 -16.59 -15.21
C ALA A 25 15.43 -16.12 -16.21
N ALA A 26 15.64 -14.97 -16.87
CA ALA A 26 14.71 -14.47 -17.87
C ALA A 26 14.51 -15.47 -19.02
N ALA A 27 15.59 -16.02 -19.53
CA ALA A 27 15.56 -16.99 -20.63
C ALA A 27 14.90 -18.32 -20.24
N GLN A 28 15.17 -18.84 -19.02
CA GLN A 28 14.71 -20.15 -18.60
C GLN A 28 13.33 -20.14 -17.91
N ARG A 29 12.92 -19.01 -17.33
CA ARG A 29 11.69 -18.90 -16.53
C ARG A 29 10.57 -18.13 -17.22
N GLY A 30 10.83 -17.50 -18.37
CA GLY A 30 9.84 -16.71 -19.11
C GLY A 30 9.30 -15.55 -18.25
N LEU A 31 10.21 -14.71 -17.74
CA LEU A 31 9.83 -13.60 -16.85
C LEU A 31 9.05 -12.51 -17.59
N PHE A 32 8.09 -11.94 -16.87
CA PHE A 32 7.27 -10.82 -17.33
C PHE A 32 6.54 -11.09 -18.66
N PRO A 33 5.84 -12.23 -18.79
CA PRO A 33 5.06 -12.51 -19.99
C PRO A 33 3.91 -11.51 -20.11
N PRO A 34 3.37 -11.32 -21.32
CA PRO A 34 2.09 -10.63 -21.49
C PRO A 34 1.02 -11.31 -20.62
N PRO A 35 0.13 -10.52 -19.97
CA PRO A 35 -0.87 -11.07 -19.07
C PRO A 35 -1.89 -11.94 -19.84
N GLY A 36 -2.23 -13.08 -19.28
CA GLY A 36 -3.34 -13.91 -19.76
C GLY A 36 -4.69 -13.42 -19.23
N PRO A 37 -5.80 -13.95 -19.76
CA PRO A 37 -7.16 -13.51 -19.41
C PRO A 37 -7.53 -13.76 -17.94
N GLU A 38 -6.90 -14.70 -17.27
CA GLU A 38 -7.16 -15.07 -15.88
C GLU A 38 -6.10 -14.49 -14.90
N LEU A 39 -5.47 -13.37 -15.27
CA LEU A 39 -4.36 -12.83 -14.47
C LEU A 39 -4.78 -12.54 -13.02
N ARG A 40 -5.95 -11.96 -12.82
CA ARG A 40 -6.47 -11.60 -11.48
C ARG A 40 -6.55 -12.82 -10.56
N GLU A 41 -7.22 -13.86 -11.01
CA GLU A 41 -7.46 -15.10 -10.25
C GLU A 41 -6.14 -15.83 -9.98
N ARG A 42 -5.31 -15.94 -10.99
CA ARG A 42 -4.00 -16.59 -10.89
C ARG A 42 -3.04 -15.82 -9.99
N ALA A 43 -3.06 -14.49 -10.03
CA ALA A 43 -2.25 -13.65 -9.14
C ALA A 43 -2.76 -13.74 -7.71
N ARG A 44 -4.09 -13.74 -7.48
CA ARG A 44 -4.69 -13.93 -6.17
C ARG A 44 -4.28 -15.26 -5.54
N ASP A 45 -4.36 -16.35 -6.31
CA ASP A 45 -3.94 -17.69 -5.89
C ASP A 45 -2.43 -17.74 -5.61
N LEU A 46 -1.61 -17.25 -6.54
CA LEU A 46 -0.14 -17.23 -6.38
C LEU A 46 0.33 -16.42 -5.15
N LEU A 47 -0.32 -15.29 -4.87
CA LEU A 47 -0.03 -14.51 -3.67
C LEU A 47 -0.50 -15.25 -2.39
N GLY A 48 -1.35 -16.26 -2.52
CA GLY A 48 -1.98 -16.95 -1.40
C GLY A 48 -2.82 -15.98 -0.57
N VAL A 49 -3.65 -15.16 -1.23
CA VAL A 49 -4.52 -14.19 -0.55
C VAL A 49 -5.52 -14.92 0.32
N LEU A 50 -5.48 -14.67 1.62
CA LEU A 50 -6.35 -15.32 2.58
C LEU A 50 -7.78 -14.74 2.51
N ASP A 51 -8.79 -15.61 2.60
CA ASP A 51 -10.19 -15.21 2.70
C ASP A 51 -10.53 -14.88 4.16
N LEU A 52 -10.28 -13.62 4.53
CA LEU A 52 -10.50 -13.11 5.87
C LEU A 52 -11.77 -12.27 5.95
N THR A 53 -12.33 -12.20 7.15
CA THR A 53 -13.50 -11.37 7.47
C THR A 53 -13.23 -10.53 8.72
N ALA A 54 -13.83 -9.35 8.80
CA ALA A 54 -13.85 -8.55 10.02
C ALA A 54 -14.94 -9.10 10.94
N ALA A 55 -14.59 -10.09 11.78
CA ALA A 55 -15.51 -10.74 12.70
C ALA A 55 -15.54 -10.03 14.06
N ASP A 56 -16.65 -10.15 14.81
CA ASP A 56 -16.82 -9.60 16.16
C ASP A 56 -16.39 -8.12 16.22
N VAL A 57 -16.94 -7.30 15.32
CA VAL A 57 -16.62 -5.86 15.27
C VAL A 57 -17.11 -5.18 16.54
N ARG A 58 -16.24 -4.37 17.15
CA ARG A 58 -16.53 -3.59 18.35
C ARG A 58 -16.17 -2.14 18.14
N VAL A 59 -17.01 -1.24 18.64
CA VAL A 59 -16.65 0.17 18.83
C VAL A 59 -16.00 0.27 20.20
N GLU A 60 -14.70 0.48 20.23
CA GLU A 60 -13.92 0.54 21.47
C GLU A 60 -14.09 1.89 22.17
N ARG A 61 -14.12 2.97 21.39
CA ARG A 61 -14.33 4.33 21.87
C ARG A 61 -14.73 5.27 20.73
N THR A 62 -15.29 6.40 21.10
CA THR A 62 -15.63 7.50 20.20
C THR A 62 -15.00 8.79 20.70
N TRP A 63 -14.70 9.72 19.79
CA TRP A 63 -14.21 11.05 20.13
C TRP A 63 -14.68 12.10 19.12
N THR A 64 -14.45 13.36 19.46
CA THR A 64 -14.62 14.49 18.53
C THR A 64 -13.35 15.32 18.51
N ALA A 65 -12.93 15.73 17.30
CA ALA A 65 -11.74 16.57 17.08
C ALA A 65 -12.09 17.68 16.07
N GLY A 66 -12.45 18.86 16.60
CA GLY A 66 -12.94 19.97 15.76
C GLY A 66 -14.20 19.59 15.00
N GLU A 67 -14.10 19.62 13.66
CA GLU A 67 -15.19 19.29 12.74
C GLU A 67 -15.37 17.77 12.48
N LEU A 68 -14.51 16.94 13.06
CA LEU A 68 -14.56 15.49 12.87
C LEU A 68 -15.18 14.77 14.06
N SER A 69 -15.91 13.72 13.78
CA SER A 69 -16.21 12.60 14.68
C SER A 69 -15.30 11.42 14.32
N GLY A 70 -14.80 10.74 15.36
CA GLY A 70 -13.96 9.57 15.22
C GLY A 70 -14.50 8.40 16.02
N GLU A 71 -14.33 7.19 15.49
CA GLU A 71 -14.56 5.93 16.17
C GLU A 71 -13.26 5.12 16.13
N GLU A 72 -12.81 4.57 17.24
CA GLU A 72 -11.89 3.45 17.22
C GLU A 72 -12.70 2.17 17.19
N VAL A 73 -12.55 1.40 16.13
CA VAL A 73 -13.19 0.11 15.98
C VAL A 73 -12.15 -1.00 16.00
N SER A 74 -12.55 -2.20 16.42
CA SER A 74 -11.69 -3.38 16.36
C SER A 74 -12.45 -4.58 15.83
N TRP A 75 -11.74 -5.52 15.23
CA TRP A 75 -12.29 -6.80 14.78
C TRP A 75 -11.26 -7.92 14.86
N ASP A 76 -11.75 -9.14 14.82
CA ASP A 76 -10.95 -10.35 14.71
C ASP A 76 -10.90 -10.80 13.24
N VAL A 77 -9.72 -11.22 12.79
CA VAL A 77 -9.52 -11.82 11.45
C VAL A 77 -9.21 -13.32 11.52
N GLY A 78 -9.36 -13.93 12.70
CA GLY A 78 -9.14 -15.35 12.93
C GLY A 78 -7.71 -15.73 13.36
N PHE A 79 -6.79 -14.76 13.43
CA PHE A 79 -5.43 -14.98 13.94
C PHE A 79 -4.79 -13.70 14.49
N GLY A 80 -3.87 -13.88 15.43
CA GLY A 80 -3.11 -12.79 16.05
C GLY A 80 -3.97 -11.83 16.90
N PRO A 81 -3.45 -10.65 17.25
CA PRO A 81 -4.22 -9.66 18.00
C PRO A 81 -5.30 -9.04 17.12
N ARG A 82 -6.37 -8.51 17.76
CA ARG A 82 -7.43 -7.79 17.04
C ARG A 82 -6.88 -6.64 16.22
N THR A 83 -7.36 -6.51 14.99
CA THR A 83 -7.10 -5.32 14.18
C THR A 83 -7.82 -4.13 14.79
N ARG A 84 -7.11 -3.02 14.99
CA ARG A 84 -7.72 -1.74 15.35
C ARG A 84 -7.71 -0.79 14.18
N ALA A 85 -8.76 0.00 14.06
CA ALA A 85 -8.92 0.97 13.00
C ALA A 85 -9.58 2.25 13.51
N HIS A 86 -9.34 3.36 12.81
CA HIS A 86 -10.08 4.60 13.02
C HIS A 86 -11.09 4.79 11.87
N VAL A 87 -12.35 5.11 12.21
CA VAL A 87 -13.34 5.63 11.29
C VAL A 87 -13.46 7.13 11.55
N LEU A 88 -13.23 7.95 10.53
CA LEU A 88 -13.29 9.42 10.62
C LEU A 88 -14.38 9.95 9.69
N ARG A 89 -15.19 10.90 10.19
CA ARG A 89 -16.31 11.50 9.45
C ARG A 89 -16.49 12.96 9.83
N PRO A 90 -17.07 13.82 8.94
CA PRO A 90 -17.56 15.12 9.35
C PRO A 90 -18.65 14.98 10.42
N ARG A 91 -18.56 15.76 11.49
CA ARG A 91 -19.58 15.77 12.57
C ARG A 91 -20.97 16.14 12.08
N GLU A 92 -21.04 17.12 11.18
CA GLU A 92 -22.30 17.63 10.63
C GLU A 92 -23.05 16.58 9.76
N ALA A 93 -22.35 15.58 9.23
CA ALA A 93 -22.98 14.54 8.44
C ALA A 93 -23.90 13.64 9.26
N GLY A 94 -23.75 13.57 10.59
CA GLY A 94 -24.54 12.71 11.46
C GLY A 94 -24.54 11.26 10.97
N GLY A 95 -25.73 10.71 10.73
CA GLY A 95 -25.92 9.36 10.18
C GLY A 95 -26.05 9.29 8.65
N ALA A 96 -25.88 10.39 7.91
CA ALA A 96 -26.02 10.37 6.45
C ALA A 96 -24.92 9.49 5.81
N ALA A 97 -25.29 8.74 4.77
CA ALA A 97 -24.30 8.01 3.98
C ALA A 97 -23.37 8.99 3.25
N LEU A 98 -22.08 8.71 3.33
CA LEU A 98 -21.02 9.44 2.65
C LEU A 98 -20.20 8.48 1.80
N PRO A 99 -19.53 8.93 0.70
CA PRO A 99 -18.58 8.10 -0.01
C PRO A 99 -17.50 7.60 0.94
N GLY A 100 -17.15 6.32 0.84
CA GLY A 100 -16.18 5.66 1.71
C GLY A 100 -14.78 5.62 1.10
N VAL A 101 -13.74 5.81 1.91
CA VAL A 101 -12.36 5.58 1.48
C VAL A 101 -11.62 4.74 2.52
N LEU A 102 -11.08 3.60 2.09
CA LEU A 102 -10.09 2.87 2.85
C LEU A 102 -8.72 3.55 2.62
N ALA A 103 -8.26 4.26 3.64
CA ALA A 103 -6.98 4.96 3.62
C ALA A 103 -5.87 4.05 4.16
N LEU A 104 -4.89 3.76 3.32
CA LEU A 104 -3.86 2.76 3.57
C LEU A 104 -2.52 3.42 3.92
N HIS A 105 -2.04 3.16 5.14
CA HIS A 105 -0.77 3.71 5.61
C HIS A 105 0.43 3.12 4.88
N CYS A 106 1.51 3.91 4.75
CA CYS A 106 2.77 3.50 4.16
C CYS A 106 3.53 2.48 5.04
N HIS A 107 4.53 1.83 4.42
CA HIS A 107 5.51 1.02 5.17
C HIS A 107 6.45 1.92 5.99
N ALA A 108 7.18 2.81 5.32
CA ALA A 108 8.08 3.84 5.87
C ALA A 108 9.16 3.34 6.86
N GLY A 109 9.44 2.03 6.93
CA GLY A 109 10.31 1.47 7.98
C GLY A 109 9.74 1.57 9.40
N MET A 110 8.62 2.26 9.59
CA MET A 110 7.97 2.45 10.88
C MET A 110 6.85 1.42 11.05
N LYS A 111 7.07 0.41 11.90
CA LYS A 111 6.10 -0.65 12.19
C LYS A 111 5.48 -0.51 13.59
N TRP A 112 6.11 0.30 14.47
CA TRP A 112 5.55 0.66 15.76
C TRP A 112 4.16 1.29 15.64
N ALA A 113 3.99 2.20 14.69
CA ALA A 113 2.71 2.82 14.34
C ALA A 113 2.19 2.31 12.99
N GLY A 114 0.87 2.25 12.86
CA GLY A 114 0.16 1.92 11.62
C GLY A 114 -0.77 3.06 11.20
N LYS A 115 -2.05 2.97 11.59
CA LYS A 115 -3.10 3.96 11.33
C LYS A 115 -2.73 5.37 11.80
N GLU A 116 -1.97 5.49 12.89
CA GLU A 116 -1.55 6.77 13.46
C GLU A 116 -0.67 7.59 12.52
N LYS A 117 -0.02 6.96 11.53
CA LYS A 117 0.78 7.68 10.52
C LYS A 117 -0.06 8.66 9.72
N ILE A 118 -1.32 8.31 9.45
CA ILE A 118 -2.17 9.03 8.50
C ILE A 118 -3.52 9.48 9.08
N ALA A 119 -3.86 9.07 10.30
CA ALA A 119 -5.08 9.44 11.00
C ALA A 119 -4.76 9.98 12.39
N ASP A 120 -5.45 11.03 12.81
CA ASP A 120 -5.46 11.44 14.21
C ASP A 120 -6.46 10.57 14.98
N GLY A 121 -6.04 10.16 16.17
CA GLY A 121 -6.85 9.48 17.15
C GLY A 121 -7.27 10.43 18.28
N PRO A 122 -7.77 9.88 19.38
CA PRO A 122 -8.08 10.67 20.59
C PRO A 122 -6.82 11.17 21.33
N GLU A 123 -5.68 10.50 21.13
CA GLU A 123 -4.40 10.94 21.68
C GLU A 123 -3.58 11.71 20.64
N ALA A 124 -2.70 12.59 21.12
CA ALA A 124 -1.75 13.28 20.26
C ALA A 124 -0.78 12.28 19.59
N PRO A 125 -0.37 12.52 18.34
CA PRO A 125 0.60 11.67 17.67
C PRO A 125 1.96 11.68 18.40
N SER A 126 2.67 10.56 18.36
CA SER A 126 4.02 10.49 18.90
C SER A 126 4.98 11.41 18.13
N PRO A 127 6.13 11.79 18.73
CA PRO A 127 7.14 12.58 18.03
C PRO A 127 7.63 11.92 16.72
N GLU A 128 7.74 10.59 16.68
CA GLU A 128 8.14 9.81 15.52
C GLU A 128 7.10 9.94 14.39
N VAL A 129 5.81 9.79 14.72
CA VAL A 129 4.71 9.98 13.76
C VAL A 129 4.66 11.41 13.26
N THR A 130 4.88 12.38 14.12
CA THR A 130 4.93 13.82 13.75
C THR A 130 6.07 14.09 12.77
N ARG A 131 7.28 13.56 13.03
CA ARG A 131 8.42 13.65 12.09
C ARG A 131 8.12 13.00 10.76
N LEU A 132 7.53 11.79 10.76
CA LEU A 132 7.15 11.09 9.54
C LEU A 132 6.16 11.92 8.72
N ARG A 133 5.10 12.44 9.35
CA ARG A 133 4.10 13.28 8.66
C ARG A 133 4.74 14.52 8.04
N ALA A 134 5.65 15.17 8.75
CA ALA A 134 6.38 16.33 8.22
C ALA A 134 7.22 15.96 7.00
N ALA A 135 7.84 14.79 7.01
CA ALA A 135 8.74 14.33 5.94
C ALA A 135 8.00 13.93 4.65
N ILE A 136 6.87 13.21 4.75
CA ILE A 136 6.25 12.58 3.58
C ILE A 136 4.75 12.87 3.37
N TYR A 137 4.10 13.55 4.32
CA TYR A 137 2.66 13.87 4.26
C TYR A 137 2.34 15.37 4.37
N GLY A 138 3.35 16.23 4.21
CA GLY A 138 3.18 17.67 4.34
C GLY A 138 2.72 18.12 5.74
N GLY A 139 3.10 17.36 6.78
CA GLY A 139 2.76 17.63 8.17
C GLY A 139 1.34 17.24 8.59
N ARG A 140 0.57 16.55 7.74
CA ARG A 140 -0.85 16.26 7.97
C ARG A 140 -1.14 14.79 8.26
N ALA A 141 -2.18 14.54 9.06
CA ALA A 141 -2.91 13.27 9.09
C ALA A 141 -3.92 13.29 7.93
N TRP A 142 -3.49 12.95 6.72
CA TRP A 142 -4.27 13.19 5.50
C TRP A 142 -5.63 12.48 5.46
N ALA A 143 -5.81 11.39 6.22
CA ALA A 143 -7.11 10.72 6.34
C ALA A 143 -8.16 11.62 7.00
N GLY A 144 -7.75 12.42 8.00
CA GLY A 144 -8.62 13.43 8.61
C GLY A 144 -8.96 14.57 7.65
N GLU A 145 -7.98 15.03 6.84
CA GLU A 145 -8.23 16.04 5.81
C GLU A 145 -9.23 15.56 4.75
N LEU A 146 -9.10 14.29 4.34
CA LEU A 146 -10.05 13.67 3.41
C LEU A 146 -11.45 13.56 4.04
N ALA A 147 -11.54 13.16 5.32
CA ALA A 147 -12.82 13.09 6.02
C ALA A 147 -13.51 14.46 6.09
N ARG A 148 -12.79 15.57 6.34
CA ARG A 148 -13.34 16.94 6.32
C ARG A 148 -13.97 17.33 4.98
N ARG A 149 -13.61 16.64 3.89
CA ARG A 149 -14.16 16.86 2.55
C ARG A 149 -15.43 16.06 2.26
N GLY A 150 -16.04 15.46 3.28
CA GLY A 150 -17.30 14.75 3.14
C GLY A 150 -17.16 13.26 2.87
N PHE A 151 -16.11 12.62 3.37
CA PHE A 151 -15.90 11.18 3.26
C PHE A 151 -16.05 10.46 4.60
N THR A 152 -16.52 9.21 4.56
CA THR A 152 -16.28 8.24 5.62
C THR A 152 -14.92 7.58 5.34
N VAL A 153 -13.93 7.83 6.21
CA VAL A 153 -12.56 7.33 6.01
C VAL A 153 -12.23 6.28 7.06
N LEU A 154 -11.91 5.07 6.60
CA LEU A 154 -11.42 3.97 7.44
C LEU A 154 -9.91 3.88 7.31
N VAL A 155 -9.20 3.78 8.44
CA VAL A 155 -7.76 3.55 8.50
C VAL A 155 -7.49 2.39 9.43
N SER A 156 -7.11 1.22 8.90
CA SER A 156 -6.82 0.02 9.67
C SER A 156 -5.32 -0.26 9.76
N ASP A 157 -4.91 -0.84 10.89
CA ASP A 157 -3.61 -1.50 10.98
C ASP A 157 -3.62 -2.81 10.18
N ALA A 158 -2.44 -3.22 9.71
CA ALA A 158 -2.23 -4.48 8.99
C ALA A 158 -1.12 -5.30 9.65
N LEU A 159 -1.01 -6.58 9.31
CA LEU A 159 0.02 -7.49 9.83
C LEU A 159 1.40 -6.84 9.81
N GLY A 160 2.01 -6.72 10.98
CA GLY A 160 3.32 -6.14 11.19
C GLY A 160 3.30 -4.66 11.61
N TRP A 161 2.13 -3.98 11.66
CA TRP A 161 2.01 -2.57 12.05
C TRP A 161 1.00 -2.34 13.16
N GLY A 162 1.30 -1.36 14.02
CA GLY A 162 0.38 -0.85 15.02
C GLY A 162 -0.17 -1.94 15.94
N SER A 163 -1.48 -2.10 16.01
CA SER A 163 -2.17 -3.14 16.79
C SER A 163 -1.90 -4.57 16.29
N ARG A 164 -1.46 -4.72 15.06
CA ARG A 164 -1.14 -6.00 14.42
C ARG A 164 0.36 -6.33 14.41
N ARG A 165 1.16 -5.58 15.17
CA ARG A 165 2.61 -5.80 15.28
C ARG A 165 2.92 -7.05 16.10
N VAL A 166 4.00 -7.73 15.75
CA VAL A 166 4.53 -8.85 16.52
C VAL A 166 5.27 -8.31 17.74
N PRO A 167 5.00 -8.78 18.99
CA PRO A 167 5.74 -8.34 20.17
C PRO A 167 7.24 -8.61 20.05
N LEU A 168 8.09 -7.71 20.57
CA LEU A 168 9.55 -7.91 20.57
C LEU A 168 9.97 -9.24 21.22
N ALA A 169 9.23 -9.67 22.26
CA ALA A 169 9.53 -10.92 22.97
C ALA A 169 9.36 -12.17 22.09
N ASP A 170 8.57 -12.08 21.03
CA ASP A 170 8.30 -13.17 20.10
C ASP A 170 9.23 -13.13 18.86
N MET A 171 10.06 -12.08 18.74
CA MET A 171 11.01 -11.98 17.65
C MET A 171 12.25 -12.83 17.90
N PRO A 172 12.84 -13.44 16.86
CA PRO A 172 14.02 -14.30 17.04
C PRO A 172 15.25 -13.48 17.47
N PRO A 173 16.20 -14.10 18.18
CA PRO A 173 17.42 -13.43 18.62
C PRO A 173 18.20 -12.74 17.52
N SER A 174 18.16 -13.26 16.29
CA SER A 174 18.81 -12.66 15.12
C SER A 174 18.21 -11.30 14.72
N ALA A 175 16.92 -11.07 14.93
CA ALA A 175 16.31 -9.76 14.70
C ALA A 175 16.65 -8.78 15.84
N LEU A 176 16.68 -9.27 17.08
CA LEU A 176 16.98 -8.46 18.26
C LEU A 176 18.46 -8.06 18.36
N ALA A 177 19.38 -8.91 17.88
CA ALA A 177 20.82 -8.65 17.91
C ALA A 177 21.26 -7.43 17.07
N CYS A 178 20.43 -7.00 16.11
CA CYS A 178 20.69 -5.83 15.26
C CYS A 178 20.26 -4.51 15.90
N VAL A 179 19.65 -4.53 17.10
CA VAL A 179 19.06 -3.35 17.74
C VAL A 179 20.09 -2.64 18.62
N PRO A 180 20.47 -1.38 18.33
CA PRO A 180 21.32 -0.57 19.20
C PRO A 180 20.69 -0.37 20.59
N ALA A 181 21.52 -0.39 21.64
CA ALA A 181 21.03 -0.31 23.01
C ALA A 181 20.47 1.06 23.41
N GLU A 182 20.91 2.11 22.73
CA GLU A 182 20.62 3.52 23.07
C GLU A 182 19.31 4.04 22.48
N LEU A 183 18.63 3.27 21.65
CA LEU A 183 17.41 3.70 20.97
C LEU A 183 16.20 3.74 21.92
N GLY A 184 15.30 4.68 21.69
CA GLY A 184 13.98 4.72 22.30
C GLY A 184 13.12 3.51 21.91
N GLU A 185 12.02 3.29 22.63
CA GLU A 185 11.18 2.09 22.47
C GLU A 185 10.69 1.90 21.05
N ALA A 186 10.14 2.95 20.42
CA ALA A 186 9.60 2.90 19.06
C ALA A 186 10.71 2.61 18.02
N ASP A 187 11.84 3.30 18.10
CA ASP A 187 12.95 3.11 17.16
C ASP A 187 13.57 1.71 17.32
N ARG A 188 13.70 1.22 18.56
CA ARG A 188 14.15 -0.17 18.84
C ARG A 188 13.22 -1.19 18.20
N TYR A 189 11.90 -0.97 18.34
CA TYR A 189 10.90 -1.83 17.72
C TYR A 189 11.07 -1.83 16.21
N ASP A 190 11.17 -0.66 15.58
CA ASP A 190 11.23 -0.52 14.13
C ASP A 190 12.48 -1.17 13.53
N VAL A 191 13.64 -1.06 14.19
CA VAL A 191 14.87 -1.77 13.79
C VAL A 191 14.69 -3.29 13.87
N ALA A 192 14.19 -3.81 15.00
CA ALA A 192 13.93 -5.23 15.14
C ALA A 192 12.90 -5.74 14.10
N ALA A 193 11.81 -5.00 13.91
CA ALA A 193 10.74 -5.34 12.99
C ALA A 193 11.16 -5.31 11.52
N ALA A 194 12.12 -4.46 11.14
CA ALA A 194 12.71 -4.47 9.80
C ALA A 194 13.43 -5.80 9.52
N HIS A 195 14.24 -6.30 10.49
CA HIS A 195 14.86 -7.61 10.36
C HIS A 195 13.86 -8.77 10.50
N HIS A 196 12.84 -8.60 11.34
CA HIS A 196 11.81 -9.62 11.52
C HIS A 196 10.92 -9.78 10.27
N GLU A 197 10.76 -8.77 9.42
CA GLU A 197 10.02 -8.89 8.17
C GLU A 197 10.57 -10.01 7.27
N HIS A 198 11.90 -10.20 7.24
CA HIS A 198 12.51 -11.32 6.51
C HIS A 198 12.07 -12.69 7.06
N VAL A 199 11.82 -12.76 8.35
CA VAL A 199 11.35 -14.00 9.01
C VAL A 199 9.88 -14.23 8.69
N LEU A 200 9.04 -13.18 8.81
CA LEU A 200 7.61 -13.24 8.45
C LEU A 200 7.42 -13.66 6.98
N ALA A 201 8.19 -13.08 6.06
CA ALA A 201 8.11 -13.44 4.63
C ALA A 201 8.44 -14.91 4.38
N LYS A 202 9.44 -15.49 5.10
CA LYS A 202 9.78 -16.91 5.02
C LYS A 202 8.65 -17.79 5.56
N TYR A 203 8.05 -17.42 6.71
CA TYR A 203 6.89 -18.15 7.23
C TYR A 203 5.73 -18.13 6.24
N CYS A 204 5.37 -16.95 5.71
CA CYS A 204 4.32 -16.86 4.68
C CYS A 204 4.59 -17.80 3.50
N THR A 205 5.83 -17.79 2.98
CA THR A 205 6.22 -18.65 1.85
C THR A 205 6.04 -20.15 2.17
N VAL A 206 6.47 -20.61 3.36
CA VAL A 206 6.33 -22.01 3.77
C VAL A 206 4.87 -22.40 4.01
N LEU A 207 4.05 -21.45 4.46
CA LEU A 207 2.61 -21.64 4.69
C LEU A 207 1.77 -21.54 3.41
N GLY A 208 2.39 -21.41 2.22
CA GLY A 208 1.68 -21.36 0.94
C GLY A 208 1.01 -20.01 0.65
N THR A 209 1.43 -18.96 1.34
CA THR A 209 0.99 -17.59 1.10
C THR A 209 2.20 -16.67 0.84
N SER A 210 1.98 -15.38 0.77
CA SER A 210 3.03 -14.36 0.75
C SER A 210 2.72 -13.27 1.77
N TYR A 211 3.73 -12.49 2.15
CA TYR A 211 3.49 -11.34 3.03
C TYR A 211 2.46 -10.38 2.41
N ALA A 212 2.51 -10.17 1.08
CA ALA A 212 1.49 -9.41 0.35
C ALA A 212 0.11 -10.07 0.42
N GLY A 213 0.03 -11.40 0.31
CA GLY A 213 -1.23 -12.14 0.33
C GLY A 213 -1.95 -12.04 1.66
N VAL A 214 -1.23 -12.14 2.77
CA VAL A 214 -1.82 -11.96 4.12
C VAL A 214 -2.33 -10.54 4.30
N VAL A 215 -1.50 -9.53 3.99
CA VAL A 215 -1.89 -8.11 4.13
C VAL A 215 -3.07 -7.76 3.21
N ALA A 216 -3.08 -8.28 1.97
CA ALA A 216 -4.21 -8.09 1.05
C ALA A 216 -5.51 -8.71 1.60
N GLY A 217 -5.45 -9.89 2.24
CA GLY A 217 -6.60 -10.51 2.90
C GLY A 217 -7.18 -9.63 4.02
N GLU A 218 -6.30 -9.03 4.85
CA GLU A 218 -6.72 -8.09 5.90
C GLU A 218 -7.34 -6.81 5.31
N ASP A 219 -6.77 -6.27 4.22
CA ASP A 219 -7.30 -5.09 3.55
C ASP A 219 -8.66 -5.36 2.87
N LEU A 220 -8.85 -6.56 2.28
CA LEU A 220 -10.12 -7.01 1.74
C LEU A 220 -11.20 -7.09 2.82
N ALA A 221 -10.85 -7.62 4.00
CA ALA A 221 -11.75 -7.65 5.15
C ALA A 221 -12.12 -6.24 5.63
N ALA A 222 -11.15 -5.31 5.68
CA ALA A 222 -11.39 -3.91 6.05
C ALA A 222 -12.28 -3.19 5.02
N ALA A 223 -12.07 -3.41 3.72
CA ALA A 223 -12.90 -2.85 2.66
C ALA A 223 -14.35 -3.38 2.72
N ALA A 224 -14.51 -4.69 2.97
CA ALA A 224 -15.83 -5.30 3.16
C ALA A 224 -16.54 -4.72 4.39
N TYR A 225 -15.82 -4.53 5.51
CA TYR A 225 -16.38 -3.86 6.68
C TYR A 225 -16.82 -2.43 6.37
N LEU A 226 -15.99 -1.63 5.69
CA LEU A 226 -16.34 -0.26 5.34
C LEU A 226 -17.62 -0.21 4.48
N ARG A 227 -17.75 -1.09 3.48
CA ARG A 227 -18.97 -1.21 2.66
C ARG A 227 -20.21 -1.66 3.44
N SER A 228 -20.03 -2.46 4.49
CA SER A 228 -21.16 -2.94 5.31
C SER A 228 -21.74 -1.89 6.24
N ARG A 229 -21.07 -0.75 6.41
CA ARG A 229 -21.54 0.33 7.29
C ARG A 229 -22.75 1.03 6.66
N PRO A 230 -23.83 1.26 7.41
CA PRO A 230 -25.04 1.92 6.89
C PRO A 230 -24.81 3.40 6.53
N ASP A 231 -23.73 3.99 7.04
CA ASP A 231 -23.35 5.38 6.85
C ASP A 231 -22.26 5.56 5.75
N THR A 232 -22.07 4.54 4.90
CA THR A 232 -21.08 4.54 3.82
C THR A 232 -21.74 4.20 2.50
N GLY A 233 -21.48 5.04 1.48
CA GLY A 233 -21.88 4.81 0.10
C GLY A 233 -20.84 4.01 -0.68
N SER A 234 -20.55 4.40 -1.94
CA SER A 234 -19.52 3.76 -2.76
C SER A 234 -18.14 3.86 -2.11
N VAL A 235 -17.31 2.82 -2.28
CA VAL A 235 -16.01 2.70 -1.59
C VAL A 235 -14.85 2.73 -2.56
N GLY A 236 -13.89 3.61 -2.30
CA GLY A 236 -12.58 3.62 -2.94
C GLY A 236 -11.44 3.37 -1.95
N CYS A 237 -10.21 3.38 -2.45
CA CYS A 237 -9.02 3.29 -1.62
C CYS A 237 -7.89 4.20 -2.10
N ALA A 238 -7.03 4.61 -1.17
CA ALA A 238 -5.87 5.43 -1.46
C ALA A 238 -4.71 5.14 -0.51
N GLY A 239 -3.48 5.25 -0.99
CA GLY A 239 -2.31 5.11 -0.14
C GLY A 239 -0.99 5.49 -0.80
N LEU A 240 -0.01 5.85 0.04
CA LEU A 240 1.36 6.14 -0.35
C LEU A 240 2.25 4.91 -0.19
N SER A 241 3.20 4.68 -1.12
CA SER A 241 4.26 3.70 -0.95
C SER A 241 3.69 2.28 -0.71
N GLY A 242 4.05 1.60 0.37
CA GLY A 242 3.41 0.34 0.76
C GLY A 242 1.88 0.42 0.80
N GLY A 243 1.29 1.56 1.20
CA GLY A 243 -0.15 1.82 1.09
C GLY A 243 -0.64 1.93 -0.36
N GLY A 244 0.19 2.47 -1.26
CA GLY A 244 -0.09 2.51 -2.70
C GLY A 244 -0.11 1.11 -3.34
N LEU A 245 0.80 0.22 -2.92
CA LEU A 245 0.77 -1.18 -3.33
C LEU A 245 -0.51 -1.88 -2.83
N ARG A 246 -0.85 -1.68 -1.55
CA ARG A 246 -2.07 -2.22 -0.94
C ARG A 246 -3.32 -1.74 -1.68
N ALA A 247 -3.38 -0.44 -2.04
CA ALA A 247 -4.48 0.10 -2.84
C ALA A 247 -4.57 -0.58 -4.22
N ALA A 248 -3.43 -0.78 -4.89
CA ALA A 248 -3.38 -1.46 -6.18
C ALA A 248 -3.84 -2.93 -6.09
N LEU A 249 -3.45 -3.66 -5.04
CA LEU A 249 -3.89 -5.05 -4.80
C LEU A 249 -5.39 -5.11 -4.49
N LEU A 250 -5.93 -4.17 -3.70
CA LEU A 250 -7.37 -4.05 -3.48
C LEU A 250 -8.11 -3.81 -4.79
N GLY A 251 -7.64 -2.87 -5.61
CA GLY A 251 -8.18 -2.61 -6.93
C GLY A 251 -8.16 -3.85 -7.84
N ALA A 252 -7.09 -4.65 -7.76
CA ALA A 252 -6.99 -5.88 -8.53
C ALA A 252 -7.97 -6.95 -8.04
N PHE A 253 -8.13 -7.14 -6.72
CA PHE A 253 -8.79 -8.31 -6.14
C PHE A 253 -10.22 -8.08 -5.65
N ASP A 254 -10.64 -6.83 -5.44
CA ASP A 254 -11.99 -6.49 -4.97
C ASP A 254 -12.76 -5.64 -6.00
N PRO A 255 -13.72 -6.23 -6.72
CA PRO A 255 -14.55 -5.47 -7.66
C PRO A 255 -15.44 -4.44 -6.98
N GLY A 256 -15.69 -4.56 -5.68
CA GLY A 256 -16.45 -3.59 -4.88
C GLY A 256 -15.67 -2.33 -4.48
N VAL A 257 -14.37 -2.24 -4.81
CA VAL A 257 -13.60 -1.00 -4.70
C VAL A 257 -13.73 -0.24 -6.01
N GLU A 258 -14.49 0.86 -6.00
CA GLU A 258 -14.91 1.57 -7.21
C GLU A 258 -13.87 2.56 -7.74
N ALA A 259 -12.98 3.07 -6.89
CA ALA A 259 -11.91 3.98 -7.28
C ALA A 259 -10.62 3.69 -6.51
N VAL A 260 -9.48 3.69 -7.19
CA VAL A 260 -8.17 3.34 -6.65
C VAL A 260 -7.18 4.46 -6.87
N ALA A 261 -6.50 4.93 -5.80
CA ALA A 261 -5.40 5.89 -5.91
C ALA A 261 -4.11 5.30 -5.31
N ALA A 262 -3.13 5.02 -6.17
CA ALA A 262 -1.82 4.50 -5.81
C ALA A 262 -0.76 5.61 -5.95
N ILE A 263 -0.16 6.02 -4.82
CA ILE A 263 0.77 7.14 -4.79
C ILE A 263 2.20 6.62 -4.56
N ALA A 264 3.14 7.02 -5.42
CA ALA A 264 4.58 6.78 -5.33
C ALA A 264 4.93 5.32 -5.02
N MET A 265 4.42 4.37 -5.81
CA MET A 265 4.71 2.94 -5.62
C MET A 265 4.74 2.14 -6.92
N ILE A 266 4.14 2.62 -7.98
CA ILE A 266 3.97 1.82 -9.19
C ILE A 266 5.17 1.99 -10.13
N SER A 267 5.85 0.88 -10.40
CA SER A 267 6.99 0.76 -11.30
C SER A 267 6.97 -0.61 -11.99
N SER A 268 7.79 -0.78 -13.03
CA SER A 268 8.02 -2.11 -13.63
C SER A 268 9.07 -2.88 -12.83
N TYR A 269 8.82 -4.16 -12.55
CA TYR A 269 9.82 -5.05 -11.93
C TYR A 269 11.11 -5.14 -12.75
N ARG A 270 11.00 -5.05 -14.08
CA ARG A 270 12.18 -5.08 -14.98
C ARG A 270 13.17 -3.98 -14.63
N ASP A 271 12.67 -2.78 -14.37
CA ASP A 271 13.49 -1.61 -14.07
C ASP A 271 13.95 -1.59 -12.60
N LEU A 272 13.19 -2.20 -11.68
CA LEU A 272 13.59 -2.34 -10.27
C LEU A 272 14.83 -3.23 -10.09
N LEU A 273 15.09 -4.16 -11.00
CA LEU A 273 16.26 -5.05 -10.93
C LEU A 273 17.58 -4.28 -10.89
N ASP A 274 17.67 -3.11 -11.48
CA ASP A 274 18.91 -2.31 -11.50
C ASP A 274 19.10 -1.50 -10.21
N GLY A 275 19.29 -2.22 -9.11
CA GLY A 275 19.71 -1.67 -7.82
C GLY A 275 18.59 -1.12 -6.93
N TYR A 276 17.33 -1.23 -7.33
CA TYR A 276 16.19 -0.73 -6.54
C TYR A 276 15.54 -1.80 -5.65
N VAL A 277 15.84 -3.09 -5.85
CA VAL A 277 15.22 -4.20 -5.12
C VAL A 277 15.41 -4.09 -3.60
N ALA A 278 16.60 -3.69 -3.14
CA ALA A 278 16.97 -3.70 -1.73
C ALA A 278 16.18 -2.70 -0.87
N GLY A 279 15.65 -1.63 -1.46
CA GLY A 279 14.96 -0.55 -0.75
C GLY A 279 13.48 -0.83 -0.45
N HIS A 280 12.95 -1.98 -0.86
CA HIS A 280 11.52 -2.27 -0.78
C HIS A 280 11.18 -3.40 0.20
N THR A 281 9.93 -3.39 0.65
CA THR A 281 9.32 -4.43 1.49
C THR A 281 9.13 -5.76 0.72
N TRP A 282 9.10 -6.85 1.44
CA TRP A 282 8.73 -8.17 0.90
C TRP A 282 7.31 -8.23 0.31
N MET A 283 6.43 -7.31 0.66
CA MET A 283 5.10 -7.21 0.01
C MET A 283 5.22 -6.92 -1.49
N LEU A 284 6.27 -6.23 -1.93
CA LEU A 284 6.46 -5.91 -3.35
C LEU A 284 6.91 -7.14 -4.18
N TYR A 285 7.51 -8.14 -3.54
CA TYR A 285 8.15 -9.28 -4.21
C TYR A 285 7.52 -10.64 -3.86
N PRO A 286 6.21 -10.85 -4.15
CA PRO A 286 5.62 -12.18 -3.97
C PRO A 286 6.32 -13.20 -4.86
N PRO A 287 6.77 -14.35 -4.29
CA PRO A 287 7.49 -15.35 -5.05
C PRO A 287 6.70 -15.84 -6.27
N GLY A 288 7.31 -15.75 -7.46
CA GLY A 288 6.73 -16.25 -8.70
C GLY A 288 5.83 -15.28 -9.46
N LEU A 289 5.48 -14.11 -8.93
CA LEU A 289 4.61 -13.15 -9.62
C LEU A 289 5.20 -12.70 -10.96
N SER A 290 6.51 -12.51 -11.02
CA SER A 290 7.23 -12.18 -12.26
C SER A 290 7.10 -13.22 -13.39
N ARG A 291 6.62 -14.42 -13.09
CA ARG A 291 6.30 -15.47 -14.08
C ARG A 291 4.87 -15.38 -14.61
N LEU A 292 4.03 -14.58 -14.01
CA LEU A 292 2.65 -14.33 -14.46
C LEU A 292 2.52 -13.03 -15.24
N CYS A 293 3.23 -11.97 -14.80
CA CYS A 293 3.10 -10.62 -15.34
C CYS A 293 4.22 -9.71 -14.83
N ASP A 294 4.25 -8.49 -15.32
CA ASP A 294 4.91 -7.38 -14.62
C ASP A 294 3.92 -6.70 -13.65
N LEU A 295 4.41 -5.95 -12.67
CA LEU A 295 3.56 -5.29 -11.66
C LEU A 295 2.47 -4.38 -12.28
N PRO A 296 2.75 -3.56 -13.32
CA PRO A 296 1.72 -2.72 -13.95
C PRO A 296 0.54 -3.50 -14.53
N ASP A 297 0.75 -4.74 -14.98
CA ASP A 297 -0.34 -5.59 -15.49
C ASP A 297 -1.30 -5.97 -14.35
N LEU A 298 -0.76 -6.31 -13.17
CA LEU A 298 -1.59 -6.61 -12.00
C LEU A 298 -2.36 -5.38 -11.52
N VAL A 299 -1.72 -4.21 -11.48
CA VAL A 299 -2.37 -2.94 -11.14
C VAL A 299 -3.51 -2.64 -12.10
N ALA A 300 -3.32 -2.91 -13.40
CA ALA A 300 -4.32 -2.70 -14.43
C ALA A 300 -5.47 -3.71 -14.40
N CYS A 301 -5.44 -4.75 -13.54
CA CYS A 301 -6.62 -5.60 -13.28
C CYS A 301 -7.80 -4.83 -12.68
N ALA A 302 -7.58 -3.59 -12.19
CA ALA A 302 -8.66 -2.69 -11.81
C ALA A 302 -9.55 -2.26 -13.00
N ALA A 303 -9.01 -2.23 -14.23
CA ALA A 303 -9.72 -1.76 -15.42
C ALA A 303 -11.08 -2.47 -15.65
N PRO A 304 -12.13 -1.74 -16.09
CA PRO A 304 -12.14 -0.32 -16.43
C PRO A 304 -12.42 0.63 -15.26
N ARG A 305 -12.40 0.17 -14.01
CA ARG A 305 -12.68 1.02 -12.84
C ARG A 305 -11.64 2.14 -12.71
N PRO A 306 -12.02 3.33 -12.23
CA PRO A 306 -11.15 4.47 -12.08
C PRO A 306 -9.86 4.17 -11.31
N LEU A 307 -8.72 4.47 -11.93
CA LEU A 307 -7.37 4.29 -11.37
C LEU A 307 -6.57 5.59 -11.48
N PHE A 308 -6.10 6.08 -10.35
CA PHE A 308 -5.18 7.20 -10.25
C PHE A 308 -3.79 6.70 -9.83
N VAL A 309 -2.75 7.06 -10.57
CA VAL A 309 -1.36 6.78 -10.19
C VAL A 309 -0.55 8.07 -10.18
N TRP A 310 0.08 8.34 -9.03
CA TRP A 310 1.00 9.46 -8.86
C TRP A 310 2.44 8.97 -8.90
N TYR A 311 3.23 9.53 -9.80
CA TYR A 311 4.66 9.26 -9.98
C TYR A 311 5.46 10.50 -9.56
N GLY A 312 6.34 10.35 -8.56
CA GLY A 312 7.30 11.39 -8.17
C GLY A 312 8.56 11.27 -9.03
N GLU A 313 8.85 12.24 -9.90
CA GLU A 313 10.00 12.15 -10.82
C GLU A 313 11.35 12.18 -10.10
N ARG A 314 11.39 12.66 -8.83
CA ARG A 314 12.57 12.65 -7.96
C ARG A 314 12.52 11.56 -6.90
N ASP A 315 11.66 10.55 -7.07
CA ASP A 315 11.58 9.42 -6.15
C ASP A 315 12.89 8.62 -6.17
N ALA A 316 13.57 8.56 -5.01
CA ALA A 316 14.88 7.91 -4.90
C ALA A 316 14.82 6.38 -4.86
N ILE A 317 13.65 5.80 -4.61
CA ILE A 317 13.48 4.34 -4.49
C ILE A 317 12.75 3.71 -5.67
N LEU A 318 12.29 4.52 -6.63
CA LEU A 318 11.66 4.04 -7.87
C LEU A 318 12.41 4.61 -9.09
N PRO A 319 12.84 3.75 -10.05
CA PRO A 319 13.53 4.23 -11.24
C PRO A 319 12.57 5.01 -12.16
N PRO A 320 13.00 6.18 -12.70
CA PRO A 320 12.17 6.94 -13.65
C PRO A 320 11.77 6.15 -14.90
N SER A 321 12.64 5.28 -15.40
CA SER A 321 12.34 4.37 -16.52
C SER A 321 11.22 3.40 -16.18
N GLY A 322 11.24 2.83 -14.98
CA GLY A 322 10.22 1.90 -14.49
C GLY A 322 8.86 2.55 -14.30
N MET A 323 8.81 3.79 -13.80
CA MET A 323 7.58 4.58 -13.70
C MET A 323 6.97 4.88 -15.08
N ARG A 324 7.80 5.30 -16.06
CA ARG A 324 7.34 5.58 -17.43
C ARG A 324 6.86 4.31 -18.14
N ARG A 325 7.58 3.18 -17.95
CA ARG A 325 7.14 1.88 -18.47
C ARG A 325 5.81 1.47 -17.86
N ALA A 326 5.66 1.58 -16.55
CA ALA A 326 4.42 1.27 -15.86
C ALA A 326 3.25 2.10 -16.37
N HIS A 327 3.44 3.41 -16.51
CA HIS A 327 2.44 4.30 -17.09
C HIS A 327 2.02 3.86 -18.51
N THR A 328 2.99 3.54 -19.36
CA THR A 328 2.73 3.08 -20.74
C THR A 328 1.92 1.78 -20.74
N MET A 329 2.29 0.81 -19.90
CA MET A 329 1.61 -0.48 -19.80
C MET A 329 0.16 -0.31 -19.29
N ILE A 330 -0.04 0.46 -18.22
CA ILE A 330 -1.38 0.70 -17.67
C ILE A 330 -2.25 1.45 -18.70
N THR A 331 -1.72 2.48 -19.37
CA THR A 331 -2.43 3.18 -20.45
C THR A 331 -2.90 2.21 -21.54
N ALA A 332 -2.07 1.22 -21.88
CA ALA A 332 -2.45 0.21 -22.87
C ALA A 332 -3.62 -0.68 -22.42
N HIS A 333 -3.72 -1.00 -21.13
CA HIS A 333 -4.87 -1.73 -20.57
C HIS A 333 -6.16 -0.90 -20.55
N TYR A 334 -6.04 0.42 -20.36
CA TYR A 334 -7.17 1.36 -20.32
C TYR A 334 -7.57 1.92 -21.70
N ARG A 335 -7.08 1.36 -22.82
CA ARG A 335 -7.39 1.89 -24.18
C ARG A 335 -8.88 2.00 -24.49
N GLN A 336 -9.72 1.13 -23.93
CA GLN A 336 -11.18 1.16 -24.13
C GLN A 336 -11.90 2.10 -23.18
N ALA A 337 -11.25 2.53 -22.09
CA ALA A 337 -11.77 3.43 -21.08
C ALA A 337 -10.68 4.43 -20.64
N PRO A 338 -10.15 5.26 -21.57
CA PRO A 338 -8.98 6.10 -21.30
C PRO A 338 -9.25 7.20 -20.28
N ALA A 339 -10.50 7.60 -20.08
CA ALA A 339 -10.90 8.59 -19.07
C ALA A 339 -10.79 8.04 -17.63
N ASP A 340 -10.81 6.72 -17.48
CA ASP A 340 -10.79 6.06 -16.17
C ASP A 340 -9.37 5.83 -15.65
N TYR A 341 -8.33 6.14 -16.42
CA TYR A 341 -6.94 6.12 -15.95
C TYR A 341 -6.34 7.52 -15.91
N THR A 342 -5.87 7.92 -14.74
CA THR A 342 -5.15 9.17 -14.51
C THR A 342 -3.73 8.86 -14.00
N GLY A 343 -2.72 9.01 -14.86
CA GLY A 343 -1.31 8.94 -14.49
C GLY A 343 -0.70 10.34 -14.41
N VAL A 344 -0.14 10.71 -13.26
CA VAL A 344 0.44 12.03 -13.02
C VAL A 344 1.92 11.93 -12.70
N PHE A 345 2.76 12.56 -13.50
CA PHE A 345 4.18 12.78 -13.20
C PHE A 345 4.35 14.16 -12.57
N ALA A 346 5.01 14.21 -11.43
CA ALA A 346 5.22 15.46 -10.69
C ALA A 346 6.67 15.59 -10.23
N ASP A 347 7.15 16.82 -10.16
CA ASP A 347 8.45 17.16 -9.59
C ASP A 347 8.41 17.02 -8.06
N ALA A 348 8.30 15.79 -7.59
CA ALA A 348 8.16 15.40 -6.18
C ALA A 348 9.03 14.18 -5.87
N GLY A 349 9.37 14.00 -4.60
CA GLY A 349 10.05 12.83 -4.07
C GLY A 349 9.10 11.67 -3.75
N HIS A 350 9.58 10.77 -2.86
CA HIS A 350 8.78 9.67 -2.34
C HIS A 350 7.81 10.15 -1.24
N GLU A 351 6.76 10.85 -1.63
CA GLU A 351 5.87 11.55 -0.71
C GLU A 351 4.42 11.63 -1.20
N PHE A 352 3.49 11.83 -0.28
CA PHE A 352 2.13 12.26 -0.53
C PHE A 352 1.97 13.68 0.02
N GLY A 353 2.71 14.63 -0.58
CA GLY A 353 2.72 16.03 -0.22
C GLY A 353 1.39 16.74 -0.50
N LEU A 354 1.26 17.99 -0.05
CA LEU A 354 0.00 18.73 -0.14
C LEU A 354 -0.57 18.82 -1.56
N PRO A 355 0.22 19.08 -2.63
CA PRO A 355 -0.33 19.16 -3.98
C PRO A 355 -0.91 17.81 -4.46
N ALA A 356 -0.27 16.69 -4.10
CA ALA A 356 -0.75 15.36 -4.42
C ALA A 356 -2.05 15.03 -3.67
N GLN A 357 -2.14 15.39 -2.38
CA GLN A 357 -3.34 15.22 -1.56
C GLN A 357 -4.53 15.96 -2.18
N GLU A 358 -4.36 17.24 -2.50
CA GLU A 358 -5.42 18.05 -3.10
C GLU A 358 -5.96 17.42 -4.40
N ARG A 359 -5.05 16.94 -5.25
CA ARG A 359 -5.42 16.35 -6.53
C ARG A 359 -6.11 15.01 -6.38
N VAL A 360 -5.61 14.13 -5.48
CA VAL A 360 -6.21 12.83 -5.19
C VAL A 360 -7.58 12.99 -4.54
N PHE A 361 -7.72 13.90 -3.58
CA PHE A 361 -9.00 14.15 -2.90
C PHE A 361 -10.08 14.66 -3.87
N GLY A 362 -9.71 15.62 -4.73
CA GLY A 362 -10.63 16.09 -5.78
C GLY A 362 -11.00 15.00 -6.78
N TRP A 363 -10.04 14.14 -7.15
CA TRP A 363 -10.28 13.01 -8.04
C TRP A 363 -11.21 11.97 -7.39
N LEU A 364 -10.99 11.59 -6.12
CA LEU A 364 -11.89 10.68 -5.39
C LEU A 364 -13.31 11.25 -5.29
N ALA A 365 -13.45 12.56 -5.02
CA ALA A 365 -14.77 13.21 -4.98
C ALA A 365 -15.51 13.19 -6.32
N GLY A 366 -14.79 13.14 -7.43
CA GLY A 366 -15.36 13.01 -8.76
C GLY A 366 -15.84 11.59 -9.11
N HIS A 367 -15.34 10.55 -8.41
CA HIS A 367 -15.60 9.15 -8.76
C HIS A 367 -16.40 8.38 -7.71
N LEU A 368 -16.51 8.89 -6.47
CA LEU A 368 -17.24 8.22 -5.39
C LEU A 368 -18.51 9.01 -5.03
N ARG A 369 -19.57 8.29 -4.66
CA ARG A 369 -20.90 8.84 -4.38
C ARG A 369 -21.41 8.44 -3.01
N ALA A 370 -22.24 9.28 -2.41
CA ALA A 370 -22.92 9.00 -1.15
C ALA A 370 -23.93 7.85 -1.29
N ASP A 371 -24.64 7.81 -2.42
CA ASP A 371 -25.61 6.75 -2.71
C ASP A 371 -24.87 5.57 -3.35
N GLY A 372 -24.94 4.39 -2.75
CA GLY A 372 -24.34 3.16 -3.26
C GLY A 372 -25.03 2.58 -4.51
N GLY A 373 -25.63 3.44 -5.33
CA GLY A 373 -26.24 3.08 -6.60
C GLY A 373 -25.17 2.97 -7.68
N GLY A 374 -24.88 1.76 -8.12
CA GLY A 374 -24.16 1.51 -9.36
C GLY A 374 -24.90 2.12 -10.57
N PRO A 375 -24.23 2.26 -11.72
CA PRO A 375 -24.81 2.82 -12.94
C PRO A 375 -26.01 2.03 -13.44
#